data_db9d37af1494af4aaf409c75ca8b149c
#
_entry.id   db9d37af1494af4aaf409c75ca8b149c
#
_cell.length_a   1.000
_cell.length_b   1.000
_cell.length_c   1.000
_cell.angle_alpha   90.00
_cell.angle_beta   90.00
_cell.angle_gamma   90.00
#
_symmetry.space_group_name_H-M   'P 1'
#
loop_
_entity.id
_entity.type
_entity.pdbx_description
1 polymer ?
#
loop_
_entity_poly.entity_id
_entity_poly.type
_entity_poly.pdbx_seq_one_letter_code
_entity_poly.pdbx_strand_id
1 'polypeptide(L)'
;MNAKVESLREVFENEEQSIIHGDLHTGSFMVNNDQVKVIDPEFACWGPIGFDLGCLLANLIIDYLFHLTNNEEYCLFIIKIIYNILSTFEKDLSEKIPKNYKTIMIDSAAYAGTEIIRRTIGIALAKEVSIMDEKGNNIAFRKNLLIIGIDLITNSEKYGSCENFIKRIKKLHVN
;
A
#
# COMPACT_ATOMS: atom_id res chain seq x y z
N MET A 1 -7.29 -5.68 -15.71
CA MET A 1 -7.60 -4.93 -14.48
C MET A 1 -8.93 -5.38 -13.86
N ASN A 2 -10.06 -5.28 -14.56
CA ASN A 2 -11.38 -5.60 -13.98
C ASN A 2 -11.48 -7.00 -13.34
N ALA A 3 -11.00 -8.05 -14.02
CA ALA A 3 -11.03 -9.40 -13.46
C ALA A 3 -10.21 -9.55 -12.16
N LYS A 4 -9.06 -8.86 -12.04
CA LYS A 4 -8.27 -8.90 -10.80
C LYS A 4 -8.95 -8.12 -9.67
N VAL A 5 -9.56 -6.98 -9.96
CA VAL A 5 -10.33 -6.19 -8.97
C VAL A 5 -11.52 -7.00 -8.48
N GLU A 6 -12.23 -7.68 -9.37
CA GLU A 6 -13.35 -8.56 -9.00
C GLU A 6 -12.88 -9.71 -8.10
N SER A 7 -11.77 -10.38 -8.46
CA SER A 7 -11.16 -11.41 -7.63
C SER A 7 -10.77 -10.90 -6.23
N LEU A 8 -10.22 -9.66 -6.12
CA LEU A 8 -9.91 -9.05 -4.82
C LEU A 8 -11.16 -8.76 -3.98
N ARG A 9 -12.25 -8.35 -4.66
CA ARG A 9 -13.54 -8.16 -4.00
C ARG A 9 -14.08 -9.47 -3.46
N GLU A 10 -14.04 -10.54 -4.27
CA GLU A 10 -14.47 -11.88 -3.85
C GLU A 10 -13.65 -12.38 -2.65
N VAL A 11 -12.31 -12.17 -2.66
CA VAL A 11 -11.46 -12.49 -1.51
C VAL A 11 -11.85 -11.68 -0.28
N PHE A 12 -12.10 -10.37 -0.43
CA PHE A 12 -12.50 -9.51 0.68
C PHE A 12 -13.85 -9.90 1.29
N GLU A 13 -14.81 -10.28 0.45
CA GLU A 13 -16.18 -10.62 0.88
C GLU A 13 -16.29 -12.02 1.48
N ASN A 14 -15.38 -12.97 1.13
CA ASN A 14 -15.54 -14.38 1.47
C ASN A 14 -14.40 -14.97 2.30
N GLU A 15 -13.25 -14.29 2.43
CA GLU A 15 -12.07 -14.83 3.13
C GLU A 15 -11.94 -14.24 4.53
N GLU A 16 -12.31 -15.00 5.54
CA GLU A 16 -12.17 -14.65 6.96
C GLU A 16 -10.80 -15.11 7.50
N GLN A 17 -9.70 -14.53 6.98
CA GLN A 17 -8.34 -14.97 7.32
C GLN A 17 -7.86 -14.45 8.69
N SER A 18 -8.25 -13.23 9.07
CA SER A 18 -7.85 -12.57 10.31
C SER A 18 -8.82 -11.43 10.65
N ILE A 19 -8.73 -10.93 11.89
CA ILE A 19 -9.30 -9.62 12.21
C ILE A 19 -8.38 -8.58 11.59
N ILE A 20 -8.92 -7.77 10.71
CA ILE A 20 -8.25 -6.63 10.07
C ILE A 20 -8.72 -5.32 10.71
N HIS A 21 -7.91 -4.28 10.59
CA HIS A 21 -8.24 -2.91 11.03
C HIS A 21 -9.30 -2.27 10.13
N GLY A 22 -9.26 -2.57 8.83
CA GLY A 22 -10.23 -2.13 7.83
C GLY A 22 -9.97 -0.74 7.22
N ASP A 23 -9.15 0.11 7.86
CA ASP A 23 -8.67 1.40 7.32
C ASP A 23 -7.27 1.71 7.90
N LEU A 24 -6.31 0.78 7.73
CA LEU A 24 -4.95 0.96 8.25
C LEU A 24 -4.15 1.91 7.35
N HIS A 25 -3.80 3.07 7.88
CA HIS A 25 -2.99 4.07 7.19
C HIS A 25 -1.97 4.71 8.14
N THR A 26 -1.07 5.56 7.65
CA THR A 26 -0.02 6.19 8.46
C THR A 26 -0.58 7.02 9.63
N GLY A 27 -1.79 7.56 9.50
CA GLY A 27 -2.49 8.29 10.57
C GLY A 27 -3.10 7.40 11.66
N SER A 28 -3.20 6.07 11.44
CA SER A 28 -3.72 5.12 12.43
C SER A 28 -2.66 4.69 13.46
N PHE A 29 -1.48 5.33 13.47
CA PHE A 29 -0.41 5.02 14.41
C PHE A 29 -0.12 6.17 15.35
N MET A 30 -0.15 5.89 16.66
CA MET A 30 0.43 6.77 17.67
C MET A 30 1.80 6.24 18.08
N VAL A 31 2.82 7.08 17.96
CA VAL A 31 4.20 6.70 18.23
C VAL A 31 4.77 7.63 19.28
N ASN A 32 5.43 7.07 20.29
CA ASN A 32 6.34 7.77 21.19
C ASN A 32 7.69 7.04 21.20
N ASN A 33 8.64 7.50 22.05
CA ASN A 33 10.01 6.96 22.05
C ASN A 33 10.09 5.44 22.24
N ASP A 34 9.13 4.83 22.95
CA ASP A 34 9.20 3.44 23.40
C ASP A 34 8.03 2.56 22.91
N GLN A 35 6.99 3.17 22.35
CA GLN A 35 5.76 2.44 22.04
C GLN A 35 5.13 2.90 20.72
N VAL A 36 4.56 1.93 20.02
CA VAL A 36 3.68 2.15 18.89
C VAL A 36 2.32 1.56 19.23
N LYS A 37 1.26 2.34 19.03
CA LYS A 37 -0.13 1.89 19.17
C LYS A 37 -0.89 2.15 17.90
N VAL A 38 -1.68 1.16 17.49
CA VAL A 38 -2.67 1.32 16.43
C VAL A 38 -3.95 1.82 17.08
N ILE A 39 -4.58 2.82 16.49
CA ILE A 39 -5.79 3.48 16.96
C ILE A 39 -6.86 3.48 15.86
N ASP A 40 -8.09 3.79 16.26
CA ASP A 40 -9.22 4.00 15.35
C ASP A 40 -9.66 2.74 14.57
N PRO A 41 -9.88 1.59 15.25
CA PRO A 41 -10.28 0.35 14.59
C PRO A 41 -11.80 0.29 14.34
N GLU A 42 -12.45 1.39 13.96
CA GLU A 42 -13.92 1.46 13.81
C GLU A 42 -14.44 0.61 12.64
N PHE A 43 -13.58 0.29 11.67
CA PHE A 43 -13.90 -0.59 10.54
C PHE A 43 -13.41 -2.03 10.73
N ALA A 44 -12.95 -2.38 11.94
CA ALA A 44 -12.41 -3.71 12.19
C ALA A 44 -13.43 -4.81 11.92
N CYS A 45 -13.04 -5.78 11.11
CA CYS A 45 -13.85 -6.92 10.72
C CYS A 45 -12.97 -8.14 10.43
N TRP A 46 -13.59 -9.30 10.24
CA TRP A 46 -12.90 -10.44 9.65
C TRP A 46 -12.67 -10.17 8.17
N GLY A 47 -11.46 -10.45 7.70
CA GLY A 47 -11.10 -10.20 6.31
C GLY A 47 -9.73 -10.72 5.92
N PRO A 48 -9.28 -10.45 4.68
CA PRO A 48 -8.00 -10.93 4.16
C PRO A 48 -6.82 -10.19 4.79
N ILE A 49 -5.83 -10.94 5.24
CA ILE A 49 -4.61 -10.43 5.91
C ILE A 49 -3.89 -9.35 5.05
N GLY A 50 -3.90 -9.52 3.73
CA GLY A 50 -3.23 -8.61 2.79
C GLY A 50 -3.86 -7.23 2.66
N PHE A 51 -5.10 -7.03 3.12
CA PHE A 51 -5.84 -5.78 2.94
C PHE A 51 -5.19 -4.61 3.70
N ASP A 52 -5.00 -4.75 4.99
CA ASP A 52 -4.41 -3.69 5.83
C ASP A 52 -2.98 -3.36 5.43
N LEU A 53 -2.18 -4.39 5.11
CA LEU A 53 -0.83 -4.17 4.59
C LEU A 53 -0.88 -3.37 3.28
N GLY A 54 -1.81 -3.71 2.38
CA GLY A 54 -2.02 -2.98 1.13
C GLY A 54 -2.37 -1.52 1.37
N CYS A 55 -3.30 -1.23 2.27
CA CYS A 55 -3.70 0.13 2.63
C CYS A 55 -2.51 0.95 3.20
N LEU A 56 -1.73 0.37 4.10
CA LEU A 56 -0.54 1.02 4.65
C LEU A 56 0.54 1.29 3.59
N LEU A 57 0.82 0.30 2.74
CA LEU A 57 1.78 0.44 1.63
C LEU A 57 1.35 1.53 0.64
N ALA A 58 0.05 1.64 0.34
CA ALA A 58 -0.48 2.68 -0.53
C ALA A 58 -0.14 4.09 0.00
N ASN A 59 -0.36 4.33 1.29
CA ASN A 59 -0.03 5.61 1.91
C ASN A 59 1.47 5.92 1.83
N LEU A 60 2.33 4.96 2.14
CA LEU A 60 3.78 5.13 2.07
C LEU A 60 4.28 5.35 0.63
N ILE A 61 3.66 4.70 -0.36
CA ILE A 61 4.00 4.90 -1.78
C ILE A 61 3.57 6.29 -2.25
N ILE A 62 2.39 6.77 -1.87
CA ILE A 62 1.92 8.12 -2.20
C ILE A 62 2.88 9.16 -1.63
N ASP A 63 3.26 9.03 -0.35
CA ASP A 63 4.20 9.92 0.32
C ASP A 63 5.60 9.89 -0.33
N TYR A 64 6.11 8.70 -0.65
CA TYR A 64 7.35 8.53 -1.39
C TYR A 64 7.34 9.29 -2.73
N LEU A 65 6.29 9.15 -3.52
CA LEU A 65 6.16 9.80 -4.82
C LEU A 65 6.01 11.31 -4.71
N PHE A 66 5.34 11.79 -3.66
CA PHE A 66 5.19 13.22 -3.40
C PHE A 66 6.55 13.90 -3.13
N HIS A 67 7.45 13.22 -2.43
CA HIS A 67 8.77 13.73 -2.08
C HIS A 67 9.87 13.43 -3.11
N LEU A 68 9.58 12.63 -4.13
CA LEU A 68 10.56 12.07 -5.05
C LEU A 68 11.43 13.13 -5.77
N THR A 69 10.87 14.30 -6.08
CA THR A 69 11.60 15.37 -6.79
C THR A 69 12.25 16.40 -5.86
N ASN A 70 11.92 16.37 -4.56
CA ASN A 70 12.25 17.47 -3.66
C ASN A 70 13.08 17.06 -2.44
N ASN A 71 13.10 15.74 -2.09
CA ASN A 71 13.76 15.28 -0.88
C ASN A 71 14.21 13.81 -1.00
N GLU A 72 15.38 13.61 -1.60
CA GLU A 72 15.96 12.26 -1.83
C GLU A 72 16.22 11.52 -0.52
N GLU A 73 16.71 12.19 0.52
CA GLU A 73 16.99 11.57 1.82
C GLU A 73 15.71 11.02 2.45
N TYR A 74 14.64 11.79 2.40
CA TYR A 74 13.33 11.34 2.88
C TYR A 74 12.78 10.16 2.08
N CYS A 75 12.97 10.17 0.76
CA CYS A 75 12.59 9.04 -0.11
C CYS A 75 13.34 7.76 0.27
N LEU A 76 14.64 7.84 0.56
CA LEU A 76 15.42 6.70 1.03
C LEU A 76 14.92 6.19 2.38
N PHE A 77 14.52 7.10 3.28
CA PHE A 77 13.91 6.75 4.56
C PHE A 77 12.58 6.01 4.39
N ILE A 78 11.67 6.51 3.54
CA ILE A 78 10.38 5.84 3.27
C ILE A 78 10.59 4.46 2.64
N ILE A 79 11.50 4.33 1.66
CA ILE A 79 11.83 3.03 1.05
C ILE A 79 12.36 2.04 2.12
N LYS A 80 13.16 2.51 3.08
CA LYS A 80 13.63 1.68 4.19
C LYS A 80 12.48 1.24 5.11
N ILE A 81 11.51 2.12 5.37
CA ILE A 81 10.30 1.76 6.13
C ILE A 81 9.52 0.68 5.40
N ILE A 82 9.22 0.88 4.10
CA ILE A 82 8.51 -0.12 3.28
C ILE A 82 9.26 -1.46 3.31
N TYR A 83 10.58 -1.44 3.13
CA TYR A 83 11.39 -2.66 3.19
C TYR A 83 11.27 -3.37 4.54
N ASN A 84 11.41 -2.65 5.65
CA ASN A 84 11.33 -3.23 6.99
C ASN A 84 9.95 -3.84 7.26
N ILE A 85 8.87 -3.14 6.89
CA ILE A 85 7.50 -3.66 7.03
C ILE A 85 7.35 -4.95 6.21
N LEU A 86 7.67 -4.90 4.91
CA LEU A 86 7.50 -6.04 4.01
C LEU A 86 8.37 -7.23 4.41
N SER A 87 9.63 -7.01 4.77
CA SER A 87 10.55 -8.10 5.14
C SER A 87 10.13 -8.80 6.44
N THR A 88 9.65 -8.02 7.43
CA THR A 88 9.13 -8.58 8.68
C THR A 88 7.84 -9.36 8.42
N PHE A 89 6.95 -8.79 7.65
CA PHE A 89 5.67 -9.40 7.32
C PHE A 89 5.85 -10.69 6.49
N GLU A 90 6.71 -10.66 5.46
CA GLU A 90 7.03 -11.83 4.64
C GLU A 90 7.64 -12.96 5.48
N LYS A 91 8.56 -12.62 6.39
CA LYS A 91 9.17 -13.59 7.32
C LYS A 91 8.10 -14.23 8.20
N ASP A 92 7.30 -13.41 8.88
CA ASP A 92 6.25 -13.92 9.80
C ASP A 92 5.22 -14.77 9.09
N LEU A 93 4.78 -14.37 7.89
CA LEU A 93 3.84 -15.16 7.08
C LEU A 93 4.45 -16.47 6.61
N SER A 94 5.70 -16.47 6.15
CA SER A 94 6.37 -17.67 5.67
C SER A 94 6.57 -18.72 6.78
N GLU A 95 6.74 -18.26 8.03
CA GLU A 95 6.85 -19.12 9.20
C GLU A 95 5.48 -19.66 9.67
N LYS A 96 4.45 -18.80 9.68
CA LYS A 96 3.13 -19.12 10.27
C LYS A 96 2.16 -19.73 9.26
N ILE A 97 2.23 -19.30 7.99
CA ILE A 97 1.31 -19.69 6.91
C ILE A 97 2.07 -20.03 5.61
N PRO A 98 2.99 -21.00 5.65
CA PRO A 98 3.96 -21.22 4.56
C PRO A 98 3.33 -21.55 3.20
N LYS A 99 2.11 -22.10 3.19
CA LYS A 99 1.42 -22.44 1.94
C LYS A 99 0.84 -21.22 1.20
N ASN A 100 0.44 -20.18 1.94
CA ASN A 100 -0.36 -19.07 1.40
C ASN A 100 0.38 -17.72 1.41
N TYR A 101 1.56 -17.62 2.04
CA TYR A 101 2.21 -16.32 2.24
C TYR A 101 2.47 -15.55 0.94
N LYS A 102 2.83 -16.24 -0.15
CA LYS A 102 3.05 -15.59 -1.45
C LYS A 102 1.78 -14.99 -2.02
N THR A 103 0.65 -15.68 -1.90
CA THR A 103 -0.65 -15.16 -2.34
C THR A 103 -1.01 -13.92 -1.54
N ILE A 104 -0.83 -13.95 -0.21
CA ILE A 104 -1.08 -12.79 0.65
C ILE A 104 -0.20 -11.59 0.27
N MET A 105 1.09 -11.81 -0.02
CA MET A 105 1.99 -10.75 -0.50
C MET A 105 1.55 -10.16 -1.85
N ILE A 106 1.11 -11.00 -2.78
CA ILE A 106 0.58 -10.59 -4.09
C ILE A 106 -0.71 -9.78 -3.93
N ASP A 107 -1.62 -10.24 -3.09
CA ASP A 107 -2.89 -9.56 -2.84
C ASP A 107 -2.67 -8.24 -2.10
N SER A 108 -1.69 -8.17 -1.17
CA SER A 108 -1.31 -6.90 -0.53
C SER A 108 -0.86 -5.86 -1.54
N ALA A 109 -0.08 -6.25 -2.56
CA ALA A 109 0.32 -5.35 -3.64
C ALA A 109 -0.90 -4.87 -4.45
N ALA A 110 -1.82 -5.79 -4.77
CA ALA A 110 -3.02 -5.43 -5.52
C ALA A 110 -3.98 -4.55 -4.70
N TYR A 111 -4.16 -4.80 -3.41
CA TYR A 111 -4.91 -3.90 -2.50
C TYR A 111 -4.24 -2.53 -2.37
N ALA A 112 -2.90 -2.46 -2.32
CA ALA A 112 -2.20 -1.17 -2.36
C ALA A 112 -2.52 -0.39 -3.65
N GLY A 113 -2.58 -1.07 -4.79
CA GLY A 113 -2.97 -0.46 -6.05
C GLY A 113 -4.39 0.09 -6.05
N THR A 114 -5.38 -0.66 -5.50
CA THR A 114 -6.76 -0.18 -5.39
C THR A 114 -6.86 1.03 -4.46
N GLU A 115 -6.15 1.02 -3.35
CA GLU A 115 -6.12 2.12 -2.39
C GLU A 115 -5.46 3.38 -2.96
N ILE A 116 -4.34 3.26 -3.68
CA ILE A 116 -3.72 4.39 -4.39
C ILE A 116 -4.72 5.03 -5.35
N ILE A 117 -5.43 4.23 -6.16
CA ILE A 117 -6.44 4.75 -7.09
C ILE A 117 -7.56 5.44 -6.32
N ARG A 118 -8.09 4.80 -5.27
CA ARG A 118 -9.14 5.38 -4.42
C ARG A 118 -8.73 6.72 -3.83
N ARG A 119 -7.51 6.82 -3.30
CA ARG A 119 -6.95 8.04 -2.70
C ARG A 119 -6.53 9.10 -3.73
N THR A 120 -6.46 8.75 -5.01
CA THR A 120 -6.09 9.67 -6.09
C THR A 120 -7.30 10.34 -6.75
N ILE A 121 -8.40 9.58 -6.97
CA ILE A 121 -9.58 10.06 -7.71
C ILE A 121 -10.90 9.91 -6.96
N GLY A 122 -10.89 9.30 -5.77
CA GLY A 122 -12.08 9.09 -4.93
C GLY A 122 -12.47 10.30 -4.09
N ILE A 123 -13.46 10.13 -3.23
CA ILE A 123 -13.98 11.19 -2.35
C ILE A 123 -12.97 11.52 -1.23
N ALA A 124 -12.26 10.52 -0.68
CA ALA A 124 -11.26 10.68 0.38
C ALA A 124 -9.85 10.75 -0.21
N LEU A 125 -9.50 11.89 -0.79
CA LEU A 125 -8.18 12.12 -1.38
C LEU A 125 -7.05 12.00 -0.34
N ALA A 126 -5.89 11.52 -0.77
CA ALA A 126 -4.68 11.62 0.03
C ALA A 126 -4.29 13.10 0.23
N LYS A 127 -3.72 13.42 1.40
CA LYS A 127 -3.28 14.77 1.73
C LYS A 127 -2.31 15.34 0.68
N GLU A 128 -1.40 14.52 0.20
CA GLU A 128 -0.40 14.85 -0.82
C GLU A 128 -1.07 15.25 -2.14
N VAL A 129 -2.14 14.56 -2.52
CA VAL A 129 -2.94 14.88 -3.71
C VAL A 129 -3.60 16.24 -3.55
N SER A 130 -4.20 16.53 -2.40
CA SER A 130 -4.83 17.82 -2.11
C SER A 130 -3.81 18.97 -2.14
N ILE A 131 -2.62 18.77 -1.56
CA ILE A 131 -1.53 19.75 -1.59
C ILE A 131 -1.08 20.04 -3.03
N MET A 132 -0.98 19.02 -3.87
CA MET A 132 -0.60 19.20 -5.29
C MET A 132 -1.69 19.89 -6.09
N ASP A 133 -2.96 19.67 -5.78
CA ASP A 133 -4.09 20.38 -6.38
C ASP A 133 -4.02 21.88 -6.08
N GLU A 134 -3.80 22.27 -4.83
CA GLU A 134 -3.66 23.66 -4.40
C GLU A 134 -2.48 24.36 -5.10
N LYS A 135 -1.39 23.64 -5.37
CA LYS A 135 -0.21 24.15 -6.08
C LYS A 135 -0.38 24.22 -7.60
N GLY A 136 -1.50 23.75 -8.16
CA GLY A 136 -1.75 23.68 -9.60
C GLY A 136 -0.91 22.64 -10.37
N ASN A 137 -0.24 21.73 -9.67
CA ASN A 137 0.71 20.76 -10.24
C ASN A 137 0.21 19.30 -10.16
N ASN A 138 -1.12 19.13 -10.20
CA ASN A 138 -1.78 17.87 -9.86
C ASN A 138 -1.77 16.81 -10.97
N ILE A 139 -1.79 17.22 -12.25
CA ILE A 139 -2.02 16.29 -13.37
C ILE A 139 -0.91 15.24 -13.48
N ALA A 140 0.34 15.66 -13.47
CA ALA A 140 1.47 14.75 -13.58
C ALA A 140 1.56 13.81 -12.37
N PHE A 141 1.37 14.35 -11.16
CA PHE A 141 1.39 13.59 -9.92
C PHE A 141 0.27 12.54 -9.88
N ARG A 142 -0.99 12.95 -10.14
CA ARG A 142 -2.12 12.03 -10.21
C ARG A 142 -1.93 10.95 -11.28
N LYS A 143 -1.40 11.32 -12.46
CA LYS A 143 -1.10 10.36 -13.52
C LYS A 143 -0.09 9.31 -13.06
N ASN A 144 0.98 9.71 -12.38
CA ASN A 144 1.99 8.79 -11.85
C ASN A 144 1.39 7.84 -10.80
N LEU A 145 0.58 8.36 -9.87
CA LEU A 145 -0.14 7.54 -8.89
C LEU A 145 -1.04 6.51 -9.58
N LEU A 146 -1.82 6.92 -10.59
CA LEU A 146 -2.70 6.00 -11.32
C LEU A 146 -1.91 4.93 -12.09
N ILE A 147 -0.79 5.30 -12.73
CA ILE A 147 0.09 4.33 -13.42
C ILE A 147 0.60 3.28 -12.44
N ILE A 148 1.08 3.70 -11.28
CA ILE A 148 1.59 2.80 -10.23
C ILE A 148 0.47 1.95 -9.65
N GLY A 149 -0.68 2.55 -9.35
CA GLY A 149 -1.85 1.81 -8.85
C GLY A 149 -2.32 0.73 -9.83
N ILE A 150 -2.39 1.06 -11.12
CA ILE A 150 -2.75 0.10 -12.18
C ILE A 150 -1.69 -1.01 -12.29
N ASP A 151 -0.40 -0.68 -12.22
CA ASP A 151 0.67 -1.68 -12.29
C ASP A 151 0.64 -2.64 -11.09
N LEU A 152 0.42 -2.13 -9.88
CA LEU A 152 0.25 -2.93 -8.66
C LEU A 152 -0.91 -3.93 -8.77
N ILE A 153 -2.03 -3.54 -9.39
CA ILE A 153 -3.16 -4.41 -9.61
C ILE A 153 -2.87 -5.43 -10.73
N THR A 154 -2.45 -4.95 -11.90
CA THR A 154 -2.38 -5.77 -13.11
C THR A 154 -1.17 -6.69 -13.16
N ASN A 155 -0.11 -6.31 -12.49
CA ASN A 155 1.15 -7.05 -12.39
C ASN A 155 1.46 -7.52 -10.95
N SER A 156 0.45 -7.67 -10.09
CA SER A 156 0.60 -8.02 -8.67
C SER A 156 1.48 -9.26 -8.43
N GLU A 157 1.43 -10.24 -9.30
CA GLU A 157 2.30 -11.44 -9.28
C GLU A 157 3.80 -11.13 -9.23
N LYS A 158 4.21 -9.98 -9.78
CA LYS A 158 5.61 -9.53 -9.78
C LYS A 158 6.04 -8.88 -8.47
N TYR A 159 5.12 -8.74 -7.52
CA TYR A 159 5.33 -8.12 -6.20
C TYR A 159 5.31 -9.14 -5.05
N GLY A 160 5.27 -10.41 -5.34
CA GLY A 160 5.11 -11.51 -4.37
C GLY A 160 6.29 -11.75 -3.40
N SER A 161 7.23 -10.81 -3.28
CA SER A 161 8.27 -10.79 -2.26
C SER A 161 8.72 -9.35 -1.96
N CYS A 162 9.25 -9.13 -0.76
CA CYS A 162 9.80 -7.83 -0.34
C CYS A 162 10.82 -7.28 -1.34
N GLU A 163 11.78 -8.09 -1.77
CA GLU A 163 12.83 -7.68 -2.72
C GLU A 163 12.24 -7.23 -4.06
N ASN A 164 11.34 -8.03 -4.62
CA ASN A 164 10.69 -7.71 -5.89
C ASN A 164 9.83 -6.46 -5.80
N PHE A 165 9.12 -6.27 -4.69
CA PHE A 165 8.30 -5.10 -4.42
C PHE A 165 9.16 -3.82 -4.45
N ILE A 166 10.20 -3.77 -3.65
CA ILE A 166 11.11 -2.60 -3.58
C ILE A 166 11.78 -2.31 -4.93
N LYS A 167 12.31 -3.34 -5.58
CA LYS A 167 12.94 -3.20 -6.90
C LYS A 167 11.99 -2.61 -7.94
N ARG A 168 10.73 -3.00 -7.87
CA ARG A 168 9.73 -2.57 -8.83
C ARG A 168 9.24 -1.16 -8.55
N ILE A 169 8.93 -0.81 -7.30
CA ILE A 169 8.54 0.57 -6.94
C ILE A 169 9.61 1.57 -7.34
N LYS A 170 10.89 1.27 -7.10
CA LYS A 170 12.01 2.13 -7.52
C LYS A 170 12.14 2.31 -9.04
N LYS A 171 11.60 1.40 -9.85
CA LYS A 171 11.65 1.47 -11.33
C LYS A 171 10.45 2.18 -11.96
N LEU A 172 9.35 2.32 -11.24
CA LEU A 172 8.11 2.88 -11.77
C LEU A 172 8.09 4.43 -11.76
N HIS A 173 9.24 5.06 -11.53
CA HIS A 173 9.35 6.51 -11.72
C HIS A 173 9.24 6.81 -13.22
N VAL A 174 8.07 7.26 -13.64
CA VAL A 174 7.90 7.78 -14.98
C VAL A 174 8.41 9.22 -14.98
N ASN A 175 9.51 9.44 -15.71
CA ASN A 175 10.02 10.77 -16.04
C ASN A 175 8.95 11.63 -16.74
#